data_4597232b13a58c94fc2e49d9540049a8
#
_entry.id   4597232b13a58c94fc2e49d9540049a8
#
_cell.length_a   1.000
_cell.length_b   1.000
_cell.length_c   1.000
_cell.angle_alpha   90.00
_cell.angle_beta   90.00
_cell.angle_gamma   90.00
#
_symmetry.space_group_name_H-M   'P 1'
#
loop_
_entity.id
_entity.type
_entity.pdbx_description
1 polymer ?
#
loop_
_entity_poly.entity_id
_entity_poly.type
_entity_poly.pdbx_seq_one_letter_code
_entity_poly.pdbx_strand_id
1 'polypeptide(L)'
;MAEYTIPDSEADSRLDRAIKRAYPHIKQVQIEKSLRSGLMRLDGGKVKANTRVQAGQIVKMPDWLIDQNNEAISQKPTPSPQRQKADKAFLDNLIIDETKDWIAFNKPSGLAVQGGTSTGKHIDGLLQSAFADRQRPKLVHRLDKDTSGILIVAKHDKAARELAASFQSHEMGKSYLALVLGQMPEAGHIRVPLSKSGAMGVEKMAPDYEDGQFAHTIFRTIAKSSNKISLMALHPRTGRTHQLRVHMLVQNAPILGDGKYAGAQAHPGKDFARQLHLHAQFLRMPDGRLIKAPLPSHFKSALDYLEMLSDVPVSLPDFEDI
;
A
#
# COMPACT_ATOMS: atom_id res chain seq x y z
N MET A 1 -23.21 24.19 18.63
CA MET A 1 -22.24 23.11 18.92
C MET A 1 -23.03 21.96 19.54
N ALA A 2 -23.19 20.88 18.79
CA ALA A 2 -23.84 19.68 19.30
C ALA A 2 -22.88 18.87 20.17
N GLU A 3 -23.44 18.11 21.08
CA GLU A 3 -22.68 17.21 21.98
C GLU A 3 -23.07 15.77 21.72
N TYR A 4 -22.06 14.90 21.65
CA TYR A 4 -22.20 13.45 21.53
C TYR A 4 -21.49 12.79 22.70
N THR A 5 -22.27 12.14 23.57
CA THR A 5 -21.72 11.35 24.67
C THR A 5 -21.33 9.97 24.17
N ILE A 6 -20.10 9.55 24.43
CA ILE A 6 -19.58 8.23 24.07
C ILE A 6 -20.33 7.15 24.87
N PRO A 7 -21.05 6.23 24.21
CA PRO A 7 -21.73 5.14 24.90
C PRO A 7 -20.75 4.05 25.36
N ASP A 8 -21.18 3.19 26.30
CA ASP A 8 -20.37 2.06 26.81
C ASP A 8 -19.89 1.13 25.68
N SER A 9 -20.72 0.91 24.66
CA SER A 9 -20.39 0.07 23.50
C SER A 9 -19.23 0.60 22.66
N GLU A 10 -18.85 1.87 22.83
CA GLU A 10 -17.74 2.53 22.14
C GLU A 10 -16.51 2.74 23.01
N ALA A 11 -16.54 2.26 24.28
CA ALA A 11 -15.37 2.31 25.15
C ALA A 11 -14.16 1.63 24.49
N ASP A 12 -12.99 2.27 24.62
CA ASP A 12 -11.71 1.88 23.97
C ASP A 12 -11.72 1.89 22.43
N SER A 13 -12.79 2.38 21.80
CA SER A 13 -12.81 2.62 20.35
C SER A 13 -11.96 3.84 19.99
N ARG A 14 -11.52 3.90 18.73
CA ARG A 14 -10.91 5.15 18.21
C ARG A 14 -12.00 6.20 18.03
N LEU A 15 -11.72 7.44 18.43
CA LEU A 15 -12.65 8.56 18.35
C LEU A 15 -13.26 8.76 16.95
N ASP A 16 -12.42 8.71 15.91
CA ASP A 16 -12.89 8.85 14.53
C ASP A 16 -13.88 7.75 14.11
N ARG A 17 -13.70 6.54 14.62
CA ARG A 17 -14.59 5.40 14.35
C ARG A 17 -15.88 5.50 15.16
N ALA A 18 -15.80 5.90 16.43
CA ALA A 18 -16.97 6.11 17.27
C ALA A 18 -17.90 7.18 16.66
N ILE A 19 -17.33 8.33 16.25
CA ILE A 19 -18.08 9.38 15.55
C ILE A 19 -18.68 8.86 14.24
N LYS A 20 -17.91 8.11 13.44
CA LYS A 20 -18.37 7.58 12.15
C LYS A 20 -19.53 6.59 12.30
N ARG A 21 -19.59 5.80 13.39
CA ARG A 21 -20.71 4.91 13.69
C ARG A 21 -21.95 5.65 14.16
N ALA A 22 -21.75 6.66 15.00
CA ALA A 22 -22.85 7.51 15.49
C ALA A 22 -23.44 8.39 14.38
N TYR A 23 -22.60 8.86 13.47
CA TYR A 23 -22.97 9.76 12.36
C TYR A 23 -22.47 9.22 11.02
N PRO A 24 -23.12 8.18 10.45
CA PRO A 24 -22.66 7.53 9.22
C PRO A 24 -22.57 8.44 8.00
N HIS A 25 -23.35 9.53 7.98
CA HIS A 25 -23.36 10.53 6.90
C HIS A 25 -22.10 11.41 6.89
N ILE A 26 -21.43 11.65 8.04
CA ILE A 26 -20.22 12.48 8.08
C ILE A 26 -19.06 11.74 7.42
N LYS A 27 -18.40 12.37 6.46
CA LYS A 27 -17.23 11.76 5.79
C LYS A 27 -16.05 11.66 6.75
N GLN A 28 -15.29 10.56 6.65
CA GLN A 28 -14.08 10.34 7.45
C GLN A 28 -13.10 11.54 7.37
N VAL A 29 -12.90 12.08 6.17
CA VAL A 29 -12.04 13.25 5.94
C VAL A 29 -12.53 14.50 6.69
N GLN A 30 -13.84 14.68 6.82
CA GLN A 30 -14.42 15.79 7.57
C GLN A 30 -14.19 15.63 9.08
N ILE A 31 -14.36 14.39 9.60
CA ILE A 31 -14.04 14.06 11.00
C ILE A 31 -12.57 14.38 11.28
N GLU A 32 -11.66 13.84 10.50
CA GLU A 32 -10.21 14.03 10.69
C GLU A 32 -9.79 15.50 10.56
N LYS A 33 -10.34 16.23 9.58
CA LYS A 33 -10.09 17.66 9.39
C LYS A 33 -10.59 18.47 10.58
N SER A 34 -11.79 18.17 11.08
CA SER A 34 -12.41 18.90 12.19
C SER A 34 -11.70 18.65 13.53
N LEU A 35 -11.23 17.40 13.77
CA LEU A 35 -10.40 17.09 14.93
C LEU A 35 -9.03 17.78 14.85
N ARG A 36 -8.38 17.74 13.68
CA ARG A 36 -7.09 18.39 13.48
C ARG A 36 -7.14 19.90 13.61
N SER A 37 -8.19 20.54 13.12
CA SER A 37 -8.40 22.00 13.25
C SER A 37 -8.87 22.43 14.64
N GLY A 38 -9.32 21.47 15.50
CA GLY A 38 -9.87 21.75 16.82
C GLY A 38 -11.33 22.23 16.79
N LEU A 39 -12.02 22.10 15.65
CA LEU A 39 -13.47 22.32 15.52
C LEU A 39 -14.27 21.23 16.25
N MET A 40 -13.75 20.01 16.30
CA MET A 40 -14.22 18.94 17.19
C MET A 40 -13.28 18.82 18.38
N ARG A 41 -13.86 18.62 19.57
CA ARG A 41 -13.12 18.49 20.82
C ARG A 41 -13.70 17.37 21.67
N LEU A 42 -12.86 16.66 22.38
CA LEU A 42 -13.23 15.65 23.37
C LEU A 42 -13.01 16.25 24.76
N ASP A 43 -14.06 16.29 25.58
CA ASP A 43 -14.04 16.91 26.93
C ASP A 43 -13.41 18.32 26.91
N GLY A 44 -13.70 19.10 25.87
CA GLY A 44 -13.15 20.44 25.66
C GLY A 44 -11.72 20.50 25.15
N GLY A 45 -10.99 19.39 25.14
CA GLY A 45 -9.61 19.26 24.68
C GLY A 45 -9.48 18.99 23.17
N LYS A 46 -8.37 19.43 22.58
CA LYS A 46 -7.98 19.07 21.21
C LYS A 46 -7.32 17.70 21.21
N VAL A 47 -7.83 16.78 20.39
CA VAL A 47 -7.37 15.39 20.35
C VAL A 47 -7.09 14.91 18.92
N LYS A 48 -6.37 13.81 18.78
CA LYS A 48 -6.12 13.17 17.49
C LYS A 48 -7.29 12.24 17.10
N ALA A 49 -7.50 12.00 15.81
CA ALA A 49 -8.53 11.11 15.30
C ALA A 49 -8.43 9.67 15.83
N ASN A 50 -7.22 9.21 16.10
CA ASN A 50 -6.94 7.86 16.62
C ASN A 50 -6.93 7.78 18.16
N THR A 51 -7.29 8.86 18.90
CA THR A 51 -7.41 8.83 20.35
C THR A 51 -8.42 7.76 20.77
N ARG A 52 -8.10 6.95 21.76
CA ARG A 52 -9.02 5.99 22.38
C ARG A 52 -9.95 6.74 23.30
N VAL A 53 -11.25 6.45 23.20
CA VAL A 53 -12.30 7.10 24.00
C VAL A 53 -12.80 6.21 25.12
N GLN A 54 -13.30 6.82 26.18
CA GLN A 54 -13.96 6.15 27.31
C GLN A 54 -15.45 6.47 27.30
N ALA A 55 -16.25 5.54 27.85
CA ALA A 55 -17.67 5.78 28.05
C ALA A 55 -17.91 7.05 28.89
N GLY A 56 -18.93 7.81 28.55
CA GLY A 56 -19.31 9.06 29.23
C GLY A 56 -18.52 10.30 28.77
N GLN A 57 -17.46 10.18 28.02
CA GLN A 57 -16.75 11.33 27.45
C GLN A 57 -17.63 12.08 26.45
N ILE A 58 -17.49 13.41 26.37
CA ILE A 58 -18.32 14.27 25.52
C ILE A 58 -17.52 14.81 24.33
N VAL A 59 -18.00 14.51 23.14
CA VAL A 59 -17.49 15.08 21.89
C VAL A 59 -18.32 16.30 21.51
N LYS A 60 -17.71 17.48 21.49
CA LYS A 60 -18.35 18.72 20.98
C LYS A 60 -18.06 18.84 19.49
N MET A 61 -19.14 19.05 18.69
CA MET A 61 -19.08 19.11 17.23
C MET A 61 -19.85 20.30 16.68
N PRO A 62 -19.45 20.90 15.55
CA PRO A 62 -20.23 21.93 14.89
C PRO A 62 -21.59 21.40 14.41
N ASP A 63 -22.68 22.17 14.63
CA ASP A 63 -24.04 21.78 14.23
C ASP A 63 -24.17 21.49 12.73
N TRP A 64 -23.51 22.30 11.89
CA TRP A 64 -23.50 22.10 10.43
C TRP A 64 -22.90 20.76 9.97
N LEU A 65 -22.13 20.10 10.82
CA LEU A 65 -21.53 18.81 10.51
C LEU A 65 -22.51 17.65 10.73
N ILE A 66 -23.48 17.85 11.63
CA ILE A 66 -24.48 16.87 12.05
C ILE A 66 -25.76 17.01 11.24
N ASP A 67 -25.98 18.17 10.66
CA ASP A 67 -27.23 18.50 9.96
C ASP A 67 -27.38 17.59 8.71
N GLN A 68 -28.37 16.69 8.75
CA GLN A 68 -28.63 15.72 7.69
C GLN A 68 -29.05 16.36 6.35
N ASN A 69 -29.46 17.64 6.36
CA ASN A 69 -29.81 18.39 5.15
C ASN A 69 -28.61 18.69 4.24
N ASN A 70 -27.37 18.38 4.68
CA ASN A 70 -26.16 18.45 3.87
C ASN A 70 -25.93 17.18 3.00
N GLU A 71 -26.93 16.31 2.83
CA GLU A 71 -26.86 15.12 1.95
C GLU A 71 -26.61 15.45 0.47
N ALA A 72 -26.84 16.67 0.04
CA ALA A 72 -26.67 17.09 -1.36
C ALA A 72 -25.22 17.09 -1.87
N ILE A 73 -24.21 16.93 -1.00
CA ILE A 73 -22.78 17.05 -1.39
C ILE A 73 -22.05 15.70 -1.38
N SER A 74 -22.68 14.58 -1.04
CA SER A 74 -22.00 13.34 -0.72
C SER A 74 -22.28 12.11 -1.59
N GLN A 75 -23.21 12.17 -2.50
CA GLN A 75 -23.34 11.09 -3.47
C GLN A 75 -22.34 11.31 -4.61
N LYS A 76 -21.19 10.63 -4.56
CA LYS A 76 -20.45 10.42 -5.81
C LYS A 76 -21.45 9.81 -6.79
N PRO A 77 -21.66 10.41 -7.98
CA PRO A 77 -22.60 9.87 -8.95
C PRO A 77 -22.28 8.40 -9.18
N THR A 78 -23.29 7.56 -9.13
CA THR A 78 -23.16 6.13 -9.50
C THR A 78 -22.48 6.07 -10.86
N PRO A 79 -21.39 5.32 -11.03
CA PRO A 79 -20.70 5.25 -12.31
C PRO A 79 -21.66 4.81 -13.41
N SER A 80 -21.58 5.40 -14.60
CA SER A 80 -22.42 4.97 -15.73
C SER A 80 -22.17 3.49 -16.04
N PRO A 81 -23.16 2.76 -16.58
CA PRO A 81 -22.99 1.36 -16.94
C PRO A 81 -21.81 1.11 -17.88
N GLN A 82 -21.52 2.03 -18.78
CA GLN A 82 -20.35 1.98 -19.65
C GLN A 82 -19.05 2.07 -18.88
N ARG A 83 -18.96 2.97 -17.89
CA ARG A 83 -17.79 3.09 -17.01
C ARG A 83 -17.61 1.86 -16.13
N GLN A 84 -18.68 1.32 -15.57
CA GLN A 84 -18.64 0.08 -14.79
C GLN A 84 -18.08 -1.07 -15.63
N LYS A 85 -18.58 -1.23 -16.87
CA LYS A 85 -18.11 -2.26 -17.82
C LYS A 85 -16.61 -2.07 -18.18
N ALA A 86 -16.19 -0.84 -18.46
CA ALA A 86 -14.80 -0.53 -18.78
C ALA A 86 -13.86 -0.78 -17.59
N ASP A 87 -14.26 -0.35 -16.38
CA ASP A 87 -13.47 -0.57 -15.15
C ASP A 87 -13.40 -2.05 -14.79
N LYS A 88 -14.50 -2.81 -15.01
CA LYS A 88 -14.51 -4.27 -14.83
C LYS A 88 -13.57 -4.96 -15.81
N ALA A 89 -13.65 -4.66 -17.11
CA ALA A 89 -12.78 -5.22 -18.13
C ALA A 89 -11.29 -4.90 -17.84
N PHE A 90 -10.99 -3.68 -17.37
CA PHE A 90 -9.64 -3.33 -16.96
C PHE A 90 -9.15 -4.20 -15.80
N LEU A 91 -9.96 -4.41 -14.76
CA LEU A 91 -9.59 -5.26 -13.62
C LEU A 91 -9.44 -6.73 -14.05
N ASP A 92 -10.32 -7.24 -14.92
CA ASP A 92 -10.28 -8.62 -15.41
C ASP A 92 -8.96 -8.91 -16.14
N ASN A 93 -8.43 -7.96 -16.91
CA ASN A 93 -7.14 -8.07 -17.58
C ASN A 93 -5.94 -8.09 -16.61
N LEU A 94 -6.12 -7.69 -15.35
CA LEU A 94 -5.08 -7.76 -14.33
C LEU A 94 -5.09 -9.07 -13.54
N ILE A 95 -6.14 -9.89 -13.67
CA ILE A 95 -6.26 -11.13 -12.89
C ILE A 95 -5.20 -12.13 -13.33
N ILE A 96 -4.43 -12.64 -12.37
CA ILE A 96 -3.43 -13.70 -12.60
C ILE A 96 -3.80 -15.00 -11.87
N ASP A 97 -4.64 -14.89 -10.85
CA ASP A 97 -5.15 -16.05 -10.12
C ASP A 97 -6.41 -15.66 -9.34
N GLU A 98 -7.31 -16.62 -9.09
CA GLU A 98 -8.58 -16.38 -8.43
C GLU A 98 -9.09 -17.63 -7.73
N THR A 99 -9.72 -17.44 -6.56
CA THR A 99 -10.44 -18.48 -5.83
C THR A 99 -11.85 -18.00 -5.45
N LYS A 100 -12.59 -18.81 -4.70
CA LYS A 100 -13.87 -18.39 -4.12
C LYS A 100 -13.70 -17.23 -3.10
N ASP A 101 -12.52 -17.10 -2.47
CA ASP A 101 -12.27 -16.21 -1.34
C ASP A 101 -11.51 -14.93 -1.75
N TRP A 102 -10.67 -14.97 -2.79
CA TRP A 102 -9.82 -13.86 -3.19
C TRP A 102 -9.54 -13.80 -4.71
N ILE A 103 -9.05 -12.65 -5.15
CA ILE A 103 -8.54 -12.40 -6.49
C ILE A 103 -7.11 -11.86 -6.35
N ALA A 104 -6.18 -12.36 -7.15
CA ALA A 104 -4.83 -11.85 -7.32
C ALA A 104 -4.72 -11.05 -8.61
N PHE A 105 -4.32 -9.81 -8.50
CA PHE A 105 -4.03 -8.93 -9.63
C PHE A 105 -2.53 -8.78 -9.85
N ASN A 106 -2.09 -8.71 -11.11
CA ASN A 106 -0.79 -8.15 -11.48
C ASN A 106 -0.94 -6.64 -11.63
N LYS A 107 -0.79 -5.89 -10.54
CA LYS A 107 -0.93 -4.43 -10.53
C LYS A 107 0.16 -3.78 -11.39
N PRO A 108 -0.17 -2.95 -12.39
CA PRO A 108 0.84 -2.22 -13.14
C PRO A 108 1.52 -1.15 -12.28
N SER A 109 2.75 -0.77 -12.66
CA SER A 109 3.43 0.41 -12.12
C SER A 109 2.65 1.68 -12.45
N GLY A 110 2.67 2.68 -11.57
CA GLY A 110 1.97 3.95 -11.73
C GLY A 110 0.50 3.95 -11.30
N LEU A 111 -0.11 2.78 -11.02
CA LEU A 111 -1.49 2.65 -10.54
C LEU A 111 -1.50 2.56 -9.00
N ALA A 112 -2.12 3.55 -8.33
CA ALA A 112 -2.27 3.54 -6.89
C ALA A 112 -3.26 2.45 -6.43
N VAL A 113 -3.06 1.88 -5.24
CA VAL A 113 -4.01 0.94 -4.64
C VAL A 113 -5.22 1.69 -4.06
N GLN A 114 -4.97 2.77 -3.32
CA GLN A 114 -6.02 3.59 -2.69
C GLN A 114 -5.93 5.04 -3.16
N GLY A 115 -7.07 5.73 -3.13
CA GLY A 115 -7.14 7.15 -3.44
C GLY A 115 -6.53 8.02 -2.35
N GLY A 116 -5.90 9.13 -2.76
CA GLY A 116 -5.40 10.21 -1.91
C GLY A 116 -5.87 11.55 -2.46
N THR A 117 -5.44 12.66 -1.85
CA THR A 117 -5.89 14.03 -2.17
C THR A 117 -5.65 14.46 -3.62
N SER A 118 -4.79 13.75 -4.37
CA SER A 118 -4.44 14.06 -5.78
C SER A 118 -4.35 12.80 -6.66
N THR A 119 -4.90 11.65 -6.23
CA THR A 119 -4.87 10.42 -7.01
C THR A 119 -6.09 10.33 -7.93
N GLY A 120 -5.85 10.23 -9.24
CA GLY A 120 -6.85 9.93 -10.25
C GLY A 120 -7.37 8.47 -10.13
N LYS A 121 -7.16 7.66 -11.15
CA LYS A 121 -7.56 6.24 -11.18
C LYS A 121 -6.75 5.43 -10.13
N HIS A 122 -7.43 4.59 -9.33
CA HIS A 122 -6.81 3.71 -8.33
C HIS A 122 -7.62 2.42 -8.16
N ILE A 123 -7.00 1.33 -7.73
CA ILE A 123 -7.64 0.00 -7.62
C ILE A 123 -8.92 0.06 -6.79
N ASP A 124 -8.91 0.70 -5.62
CA ASP A 124 -10.08 0.81 -4.75
C ASP A 124 -11.28 1.48 -5.44
N GLY A 125 -11.02 2.56 -6.21
CA GLY A 125 -12.05 3.23 -7.02
C GLY A 125 -12.55 2.41 -8.19
N LEU A 126 -11.66 1.63 -8.83
CA LEU A 126 -12.02 0.68 -9.86
C LEU A 126 -12.91 -0.43 -9.33
N LEU A 127 -12.56 -1.02 -8.17
CA LEU A 127 -13.39 -2.01 -7.49
C LEU A 127 -14.76 -1.43 -7.11
N GLN A 128 -14.81 -0.18 -6.61
CA GLN A 128 -16.06 0.49 -6.30
C GLN A 128 -16.94 0.67 -7.54
N SER A 129 -16.36 1.03 -8.68
CA SER A 129 -17.07 1.21 -9.93
C SER A 129 -17.53 -0.12 -10.52
N ALA A 130 -16.64 -1.08 -10.68
CA ALA A 130 -16.87 -2.37 -11.32
C ALA A 130 -17.86 -3.29 -10.56
N PHE A 131 -18.01 -3.08 -9.25
CA PHE A 131 -18.86 -3.88 -8.36
C PHE A 131 -19.94 -3.02 -7.68
N ALA A 132 -20.44 -1.97 -8.35
CA ALA A 132 -21.43 -1.07 -7.77
C ALA A 132 -22.73 -1.79 -7.37
N ASP A 133 -23.13 -2.82 -8.13
CA ASP A 133 -24.41 -3.55 -8.00
C ASP A 133 -24.29 -4.87 -7.22
N ARG A 134 -23.11 -5.15 -6.63
CA ARG A 134 -22.85 -6.43 -5.94
C ARG A 134 -21.81 -6.26 -4.84
N GLN A 135 -21.56 -7.34 -4.09
CA GLN A 135 -20.53 -7.33 -3.04
C GLN A 135 -19.17 -6.93 -3.63
N ARG A 136 -18.66 -5.80 -3.16
CA ARG A 136 -17.38 -5.24 -3.59
C ARG A 136 -16.21 -5.99 -2.93
N PRO A 137 -15.21 -6.45 -3.71
CA PRO A 137 -13.96 -6.97 -3.17
C PRO A 137 -13.22 -5.94 -2.30
N LYS A 138 -12.56 -6.40 -1.24
CA LYS A 138 -11.92 -5.59 -0.22
C LYS A 138 -10.40 -5.67 -0.31
N LEU A 139 -9.74 -4.52 -0.17
CA LEU A 139 -8.29 -4.47 -0.02
C LEU A 139 -7.86 -5.04 1.32
N VAL A 140 -6.87 -5.93 1.32
CA VAL A 140 -6.29 -6.56 2.52
C VAL A 140 -4.83 -6.15 2.76
N HIS A 141 -4.16 -5.68 1.72
CA HIS A 141 -2.83 -5.07 1.79
C HIS A 141 -2.66 -3.99 0.71
N ARG A 142 -1.50 -3.38 0.67
CA ARG A 142 -1.19 -2.36 -0.34
C ARG A 142 0.20 -2.56 -0.95
N LEU A 143 0.34 -2.09 -2.18
CA LEU A 143 1.60 -1.81 -2.85
C LEU A 143 1.71 -0.30 -3.08
N ASP A 144 2.91 0.21 -3.14
CA ASP A 144 3.14 1.60 -3.53
C ASP A 144 2.66 1.83 -4.97
N LYS A 145 2.33 3.09 -5.30
CA LYS A 145 1.82 3.47 -6.63
C LYS A 145 2.71 2.94 -7.75
N ASP A 146 4.03 3.13 -7.61
CA ASP A 146 5.00 2.81 -8.66
C ASP A 146 5.53 1.37 -8.60
N THR A 147 5.29 0.65 -7.50
CA THR A 147 5.58 -0.78 -7.38
C THR A 147 4.55 -1.59 -8.17
N SER A 148 5.01 -2.49 -9.02
CA SER A 148 4.16 -3.44 -9.77
C SER A 148 4.08 -4.81 -9.10
N GLY A 149 3.18 -5.69 -9.56
CA GLY A 149 3.09 -7.09 -9.16
C GLY A 149 1.89 -7.45 -8.32
N ILE A 150 1.99 -8.52 -7.52
CA ILE A 150 0.87 -9.18 -6.85
C ILE A 150 0.16 -8.28 -5.86
N LEU A 151 -1.13 -8.06 -6.10
CA LEU A 151 -2.06 -7.42 -5.18
C LEU A 151 -3.26 -8.35 -4.95
N ILE A 152 -3.47 -8.76 -3.71
CA ILE A 152 -4.62 -9.60 -3.31
C ILE A 152 -5.78 -8.71 -2.85
N VAL A 153 -6.98 -9.05 -3.29
CA VAL A 153 -8.23 -8.51 -2.77
C VAL A 153 -9.14 -9.64 -2.34
N ALA A 154 -9.83 -9.46 -1.22
CA ALA A 154 -10.77 -10.43 -0.69
C ALA A 154 -12.16 -10.24 -1.33
N LYS A 155 -12.86 -11.33 -1.67
CA LYS A 155 -14.19 -11.28 -2.27
C LYS A 155 -15.31 -11.02 -1.27
N HIS A 156 -15.10 -11.34 0.01
CA HIS A 156 -16.10 -11.19 1.08
C HIS A 156 -15.44 -10.92 2.45
N ASP A 157 -16.25 -10.56 3.45
CA ASP A 157 -15.77 -10.07 4.75
C ASP A 157 -14.97 -11.10 5.55
N LYS A 158 -15.36 -12.38 5.50
CA LYS A 158 -14.62 -13.46 6.18
C LYS A 158 -13.21 -13.56 5.61
N ALA A 159 -13.08 -13.69 4.29
CA ALA A 159 -11.78 -13.73 3.61
C ALA A 159 -10.95 -12.45 3.86
N ALA A 160 -11.59 -11.28 3.93
CA ALA A 160 -10.89 -10.03 4.21
C ALA A 160 -10.24 -10.03 5.60
N ARG A 161 -10.94 -10.55 6.63
CA ARG A 161 -10.37 -10.67 7.99
C ARG A 161 -9.22 -11.68 8.05
N GLU A 162 -9.41 -12.86 7.46
CA GLU A 162 -8.41 -13.94 7.45
C GLU A 162 -7.13 -13.51 6.72
N LEU A 163 -7.26 -12.99 5.51
CA LEU A 163 -6.12 -12.51 4.73
C LEU A 163 -5.39 -11.33 5.40
N ALA A 164 -6.15 -10.37 5.97
CA ALA A 164 -5.53 -9.24 6.68
C ALA A 164 -4.73 -9.73 7.91
N ALA A 165 -5.25 -10.70 8.65
CA ALA A 165 -4.55 -11.33 9.77
C ALA A 165 -3.26 -12.01 9.30
N SER A 166 -3.30 -12.83 8.22
CA SER A 166 -2.12 -13.51 7.68
C SER A 166 -1.06 -12.54 7.10
N PHE A 167 -1.47 -11.37 6.58
CA PHE A 167 -0.51 -10.32 6.22
C PHE A 167 0.13 -9.66 7.45
N GLN A 168 -0.60 -9.54 8.56
CA GLN A 168 -0.11 -8.96 9.82
C GLN A 168 0.79 -9.91 10.61
N SER A 169 0.46 -11.21 10.64
CA SER A 169 1.24 -12.26 11.32
C SER A 169 2.51 -12.65 10.56
N HIS A 170 2.73 -12.09 9.35
CA HIS A 170 3.86 -12.42 8.48
C HIS A 170 3.88 -13.88 7.97
N GLU A 171 2.74 -14.57 7.98
CA GLU A 171 2.59 -15.91 7.42
C GLU A 171 2.68 -15.94 5.88
N MET A 172 2.46 -14.78 5.25
CA MET A 172 2.60 -14.63 3.79
C MET A 172 4.07 -14.54 3.39
N GLY A 173 4.55 -15.51 2.61
CA GLY A 173 5.88 -15.46 2.00
C GLY A 173 5.90 -14.49 0.81
N LYS A 174 6.56 -13.33 0.96
CA LYS A 174 6.62 -12.29 -0.08
C LYS A 174 8.02 -12.20 -0.68
N SER A 175 8.14 -12.22 -1.99
CA SER A 175 9.39 -11.90 -2.66
C SER A 175 9.19 -10.88 -3.77
N TYR A 176 10.01 -9.86 -3.72
CA TYR A 176 10.07 -8.80 -4.73
C TYR A 176 11.35 -8.97 -5.54
N LEU A 177 11.27 -8.72 -6.84
CA LEU A 177 12.45 -8.48 -7.65
C LEU A 177 12.73 -6.97 -7.73
N ALA A 178 14.00 -6.61 -7.66
CA ALA A 178 14.46 -5.26 -7.87
C ALA A 178 15.73 -5.25 -8.73
N LEU A 179 15.85 -4.29 -9.64
CA LEU A 179 17.13 -3.91 -10.23
C LEU A 179 17.66 -2.73 -9.41
N VAL A 180 18.86 -2.85 -8.86
CA VAL A 180 19.50 -1.82 -8.04
C VAL A 180 20.81 -1.35 -8.66
N LEU A 181 21.12 -0.06 -8.47
CA LEU A 181 22.35 0.58 -8.95
C LEU A 181 23.47 0.36 -7.94
N GLY A 182 24.34 -0.56 -8.20
CA GLY A 182 25.44 -0.96 -7.34
C GLY A 182 25.62 -2.47 -7.30
N GLN A 183 26.75 -2.89 -6.77
CA GLN A 183 27.02 -4.30 -6.51
C GLN A 183 26.73 -4.59 -5.03
N MET A 184 25.77 -5.47 -4.81
CA MET A 184 25.37 -5.89 -3.47
C MET A 184 26.12 -7.15 -3.04
N PRO A 185 26.30 -7.42 -1.73
CA PRO A 185 26.67 -8.73 -1.19
C PRO A 185 25.73 -9.83 -1.70
N GLU A 186 26.14 -11.09 -1.59
CA GLU A 186 25.32 -12.22 -2.04
C GLU A 186 23.98 -12.31 -1.33
N ALA A 187 23.97 -12.09 -0.02
CA ALA A 187 22.77 -12.08 0.81
C ALA A 187 22.98 -11.25 2.07
N GLY A 188 21.90 -10.95 2.78
CA GLY A 188 21.99 -10.29 4.07
C GLY A 188 20.68 -9.69 4.57
N HIS A 189 20.80 -8.99 5.68
CA HIS A 189 19.69 -8.33 6.38
C HIS A 189 19.86 -6.82 6.41
N ILE A 190 18.75 -6.09 6.24
CA ILE A 190 18.69 -4.66 6.44
C ILE A 190 17.68 -4.39 7.56
N ARG A 191 18.16 -3.89 8.69
CA ARG A 191 17.37 -3.58 9.89
C ARG A 191 17.54 -2.09 10.19
N VAL A 192 16.82 -1.26 9.45
CA VAL A 192 16.87 0.21 9.56
C VAL A 192 15.46 0.71 9.86
N PRO A 193 15.21 1.26 11.06
CA PRO A 193 13.91 1.79 11.41
C PRO A 193 13.58 3.02 10.56
N LEU A 194 12.28 3.19 10.27
CA LEU A 194 11.80 4.19 9.32
C LEU A 194 10.72 5.08 9.95
N SER A 195 10.83 6.38 9.71
CA SER A 195 9.78 7.36 10.02
C SER A 195 9.38 8.18 8.79
N LYS A 196 8.26 8.90 8.91
CA LYS A 196 7.85 9.87 7.90
C LYS A 196 8.75 11.09 7.95
N SER A 197 9.35 11.43 6.82
CA SER A 197 10.12 12.65 6.63
C SER A 197 9.55 13.45 5.47
N GLY A 198 9.58 14.77 5.55
CA GLY A 198 9.19 15.67 4.47
C GLY A 198 8.22 16.76 4.90
N ALA A 199 8.24 17.88 4.17
CA ALA A 199 7.30 18.99 4.34
C ALA A 199 5.87 18.54 4.01
N MET A 200 4.88 19.29 4.52
CA MET A 200 3.45 19.02 4.27
C MET A 200 3.17 18.78 2.78
N GLY A 201 2.63 17.59 2.46
CA GLY A 201 2.23 17.20 1.10
C GLY A 201 3.17 16.24 0.36
N VAL A 202 4.40 16.03 0.85
CA VAL A 202 5.33 15.06 0.25
C VAL A 202 5.54 13.89 1.22
N GLU A 203 4.88 12.76 0.96
CA GLU A 203 5.09 11.55 1.76
C GLU A 203 6.42 10.91 1.39
N LYS A 204 7.48 11.23 2.12
CA LYS A 204 8.77 10.53 2.09
C LYS A 204 8.96 9.77 3.41
N MET A 205 9.72 8.67 3.34
CA MET A 205 10.22 7.93 4.48
C MET A 205 11.73 8.14 4.56
N ALA A 206 12.27 8.14 5.76
CA ALA A 206 13.71 8.21 6.01
C ALA A 206 14.11 7.26 7.14
N PRO A 207 15.40 6.86 7.22
CA PRO A 207 15.95 6.23 8.41
C PRO A 207 15.76 7.12 9.63
N ASP A 208 15.35 6.51 10.71
CA ASP A 208 15.16 7.19 12.00
C ASP A 208 15.43 6.19 13.11
N TYR A 209 16.60 6.30 13.73
CA TYR A 209 17.08 5.36 14.75
C TYR A 209 16.55 5.68 16.14
N GLU A 210 15.94 6.84 16.37
CA GLU A 210 15.40 7.27 17.66
C GLU A 210 13.91 6.92 17.77
N ASP A 211 13.08 7.42 16.83
CA ASP A 211 11.62 7.31 16.87
C ASP A 211 11.03 6.47 15.72
N GLY A 212 11.88 5.92 14.86
CA GLY A 212 11.46 5.17 13.67
C GLY A 212 10.80 3.84 14.01
N GLN A 213 9.83 3.46 13.19
CA GLN A 213 9.21 2.15 13.29
C GLN A 213 10.17 1.08 12.78
N PHE A 214 10.35 0.01 13.56
CA PHE A 214 11.17 -1.13 13.16
C PHE A 214 10.81 -1.63 11.76
N ALA A 215 11.84 -1.78 10.91
CA ALA A 215 11.72 -2.30 9.56
C ALA A 215 12.86 -3.29 9.28
N HIS A 216 12.51 -4.43 8.67
CA HIS A 216 13.44 -5.50 8.41
C HIS A 216 13.19 -6.06 7.01
N THR A 217 14.24 -6.10 6.19
CA THR A 217 14.26 -6.71 4.85
C THR A 217 15.42 -7.71 4.79
N ILE A 218 15.15 -8.91 4.29
CA ILE A 218 16.16 -9.89 3.89
C ILE A 218 16.35 -9.73 2.39
N PHE A 219 17.57 -9.85 1.90
CA PHE A 219 17.87 -9.80 0.48
C PHE A 219 18.82 -10.91 0.05
N ARG A 220 18.68 -11.28 -1.22
CA ARG A 220 19.60 -12.17 -1.95
C ARG A 220 19.91 -11.55 -3.31
N THR A 221 21.18 -11.47 -3.66
CA THR A 221 21.60 -11.10 -5.01
C THR A 221 21.44 -12.30 -5.93
N ILE A 222 20.71 -12.13 -7.01
CA ILE A 222 20.44 -13.17 -8.00
C ILE A 222 21.50 -13.14 -9.11
N ALA A 223 21.77 -11.94 -9.63
CA ALA A 223 22.76 -11.74 -10.70
C ALA A 223 23.38 -10.34 -10.58
N LYS A 224 24.56 -10.17 -11.18
CA LYS A 224 25.30 -8.90 -11.24
C LYS A 224 25.76 -8.65 -12.67
N SER A 225 25.49 -7.46 -13.19
CA SER A 225 26.01 -7.07 -14.50
C SER A 225 27.38 -6.36 -14.40
N SER A 226 28.10 -6.32 -15.51
CA SER A 226 29.29 -5.50 -15.67
C SER A 226 29.03 -3.99 -15.48
N ASN A 227 27.80 -3.53 -15.73
CA ASN A 227 27.34 -2.16 -15.57
C ASN A 227 27.08 -1.75 -14.11
N LYS A 228 27.52 -2.54 -13.14
CA LYS A 228 27.30 -2.32 -11.70
C LYS A 228 25.81 -2.23 -11.33
N ILE A 229 24.97 -3.00 -11.99
CA ILE A 229 23.58 -3.19 -11.66
C ILE A 229 23.41 -4.61 -11.12
N SER A 230 22.67 -4.79 -10.03
CA SER A 230 22.37 -6.10 -9.46
C SER A 230 20.88 -6.40 -9.56
N LEU A 231 20.56 -7.64 -9.93
CA LEU A 231 19.22 -8.21 -9.79
C LEU A 231 19.09 -8.80 -8.39
N MET A 232 18.10 -8.33 -7.64
CA MET A 232 17.90 -8.66 -6.24
C MET A 232 16.56 -9.35 -6.02
N ALA A 233 16.55 -10.38 -5.17
CA ALA A 233 15.34 -10.84 -4.49
C ALA A 233 15.27 -10.16 -3.11
N LEU A 234 14.16 -9.51 -2.82
CA LEU A 234 13.93 -8.79 -1.56
C LEU A 234 12.73 -9.39 -0.82
N HIS A 235 12.94 -9.78 0.44
CA HIS A 235 11.90 -10.33 1.31
C HIS A 235 11.65 -9.39 2.49
N PRO A 236 10.59 -8.55 2.45
CA PRO A 236 10.25 -7.68 3.56
C PRO A 236 9.57 -8.47 4.69
N ARG A 237 10.25 -8.58 5.83
CA ARG A 237 9.69 -9.16 7.08
C ARG A 237 8.70 -8.22 7.76
N THR A 238 8.76 -6.94 7.47
CA THR A 238 7.82 -5.89 7.88
C THR A 238 7.25 -5.20 6.64
N GLY A 239 6.19 -4.40 6.77
CA GLY A 239 5.51 -3.74 5.65
C GLY A 239 5.41 -2.22 5.80
N ARG A 240 6.54 -1.52 6.08
CA ARG A 240 6.51 -0.05 6.19
C ARG A 240 6.41 0.60 4.82
N THR A 241 5.81 1.77 4.78
CA THR A 241 5.69 2.57 3.54
C THR A 241 7.08 2.76 2.92
N HIS A 242 7.21 2.52 1.63
CA HIS A 242 8.45 2.63 0.85
C HIS A 242 9.66 1.86 1.42
N GLN A 243 9.45 0.87 2.28
CA GLN A 243 10.52 0.18 3.02
C GLN A 243 11.65 -0.30 2.10
N LEU A 244 11.34 -1.09 1.08
CA LEU A 244 12.35 -1.65 0.16
C LEU A 244 13.15 -0.56 -0.56
N ARG A 245 12.48 0.53 -0.93
CA ARG A 245 13.10 1.67 -1.62
C ARG A 245 14.11 2.39 -0.73
N VAL A 246 13.74 2.67 0.52
CA VAL A 246 14.63 3.32 1.49
C VAL A 246 15.75 2.38 1.93
N HIS A 247 15.45 1.10 2.17
CA HIS A 247 16.46 0.12 2.54
C HIS A 247 17.56 -0.04 1.46
N MET A 248 17.18 -0.10 0.18
CA MET A 248 18.17 -0.16 -0.90
C MET A 248 18.96 1.14 -1.03
N LEU A 249 18.32 2.30 -0.83
CA LEU A 249 19.03 3.58 -0.82
C LEU A 249 20.10 3.64 0.28
N VAL A 250 19.77 3.18 1.50
CA VAL A 250 20.70 3.16 2.65
C VAL A 250 21.90 2.23 2.38
N GLN A 251 21.71 1.19 1.57
CA GLN A 251 22.81 0.32 1.14
C GLN A 251 23.66 0.93 0.00
N ASN A 252 23.46 2.21 -0.34
CA ASN A 252 24.07 2.86 -1.51
C ASN A 252 23.79 2.13 -2.84
N ALA A 253 22.70 1.38 -2.89
CA ALA A 253 22.24 0.63 -4.05
C ALA A 253 20.77 0.98 -4.37
N PRO A 254 20.46 2.24 -4.72
CA PRO A 254 19.10 2.67 -4.99
C PRO A 254 18.47 1.85 -6.13
N ILE A 255 17.15 1.68 -6.07
CA ILE A 255 16.43 0.94 -7.11
C ILE A 255 16.44 1.75 -8.41
N LEU A 256 16.70 1.09 -9.53
CA LEU A 256 16.66 1.66 -10.88
C LEU A 256 15.27 2.26 -11.15
N GLY A 257 15.24 3.52 -11.59
CA GLY A 257 14.00 4.26 -11.83
C GLY A 257 13.35 4.87 -10.59
N ASP A 258 13.99 4.80 -9.40
CA ASP A 258 13.47 5.42 -8.18
C ASP A 258 13.80 6.92 -8.08
N GLY A 259 13.21 7.72 -8.96
CA GLY A 259 13.41 9.18 -8.97
C GLY A 259 12.99 9.88 -7.68
N LYS A 260 12.09 9.27 -6.87
CA LYS A 260 11.65 9.84 -5.59
C LYS A 260 12.75 9.86 -4.53
N TYR A 261 13.59 8.83 -4.49
CA TYR A 261 14.63 8.66 -3.46
C TYR A 261 16.04 8.95 -3.98
N ALA A 262 16.35 8.56 -5.20
CA ALA A 262 17.69 8.72 -5.77
C ALA A 262 17.79 9.85 -6.84
N GLY A 263 16.67 10.51 -7.14
CA GLY A 263 16.69 11.64 -8.09
C GLY A 263 17.25 11.24 -9.46
N ALA A 264 18.17 12.06 -9.98
CA ALA A 264 18.81 11.82 -11.28
C ALA A 264 19.67 10.54 -11.29
N GLN A 265 20.25 10.15 -10.17
CA GLN A 265 21.08 8.94 -10.05
C GLN A 265 20.29 7.65 -10.36
N ALA A 266 18.96 7.65 -10.14
CA ALA A 266 18.12 6.51 -10.48
C ALA A 266 18.01 6.23 -12.00
N HIS A 267 18.56 7.09 -12.84
CA HIS A 267 18.40 7.04 -14.29
C HIS A 267 19.79 7.08 -14.99
N PRO A 268 20.52 5.95 -14.97
CA PRO A 268 21.92 5.90 -15.41
C PRO A 268 22.12 6.05 -16.94
N GLY A 269 21.04 6.08 -17.72
CA GLY A 269 21.12 6.23 -19.18
C GLY A 269 19.76 6.23 -19.85
N LYS A 270 19.76 6.31 -21.17
CA LYS A 270 18.54 6.28 -22.01
C LYS A 270 18.03 4.86 -22.27
N ASP A 271 18.85 3.85 -22.02
CA ASP A 271 18.56 2.45 -22.27
C ASP A 271 17.56 1.86 -21.28
N PHE A 272 17.32 2.57 -20.16
CA PHE A 272 16.40 2.15 -19.12
C PHE A 272 15.18 3.06 -19.04
N ALA A 273 14.01 2.45 -18.90
CA ALA A 273 12.78 3.18 -18.62
C ALA A 273 12.87 3.92 -17.28
N ARG A 274 12.25 5.11 -17.19
CA ARG A 274 12.21 5.89 -15.94
C ARG A 274 11.28 5.33 -14.87
N GLN A 275 10.61 4.22 -15.15
CA GLN A 275 9.72 3.55 -14.21
C GLN A 275 10.52 2.82 -13.13
N LEU A 276 9.94 2.70 -11.94
CA LEU A 276 10.54 1.98 -10.82
C LEU A 276 10.70 0.48 -11.14
N HIS A 277 11.90 -0.06 -11.06
CA HIS A 277 12.20 -1.48 -11.25
C HIS A 277 12.07 -2.24 -9.92
N LEU A 278 10.87 -2.22 -9.35
CA LEU A 278 10.48 -2.97 -8.15
C LEU A 278 9.16 -3.70 -8.42
N HIS A 279 9.18 -5.02 -8.31
CA HIS A 279 8.07 -5.88 -8.69
C HIS A 279 7.78 -6.94 -7.62
N ALA A 280 6.56 -6.98 -7.07
CA ALA A 280 6.09 -8.03 -6.18
C ALA A 280 5.85 -9.31 -6.99
N GLN A 281 6.88 -10.14 -7.13
CA GLN A 281 6.86 -11.26 -8.07
C GLN A 281 6.24 -12.52 -7.50
N PHE A 282 6.53 -12.86 -6.24
CA PHE A 282 6.01 -14.07 -5.61
C PHE A 282 5.27 -13.76 -4.32
N LEU A 283 4.18 -14.48 -4.13
CA LEU A 283 3.43 -14.52 -2.88
C LEU A 283 3.08 -15.98 -2.55
N ARG A 284 3.61 -16.49 -1.44
CA ARG A 284 3.19 -17.78 -0.87
C ARG A 284 2.07 -17.53 0.13
N MET A 285 0.95 -18.16 -0.10
CA MET A 285 -0.23 -18.13 0.77
C MET A 285 -0.04 -19.08 1.97
N PRO A 286 -0.81 -18.92 3.08
CA PRO A 286 -0.70 -19.82 4.25
C PRO A 286 -0.99 -21.29 3.95
N ASP A 287 -1.80 -21.58 2.93
CA ASP A 287 -2.11 -22.93 2.45
C ASP A 287 -1.00 -23.55 1.59
N GLY A 288 0.14 -22.84 1.43
CA GLY A 288 1.27 -23.26 0.61
C GLY A 288 1.18 -22.87 -0.87
N ARG A 289 0.03 -22.38 -1.35
CA ARG A 289 -0.15 -21.95 -2.75
C ARG A 289 0.82 -20.82 -3.09
N LEU A 290 1.54 -20.97 -4.19
CA LEU A 290 2.48 -19.96 -4.71
C LEU A 290 1.84 -19.22 -5.89
N ILE A 291 1.71 -17.91 -5.77
CA ILE A 291 1.27 -17.01 -6.83
C ILE A 291 2.50 -16.33 -7.41
N LYS A 292 2.59 -16.29 -8.75
CA LYS A 292 3.66 -15.59 -9.48
C LYS A 292 3.08 -14.55 -10.42
N ALA A 293 3.56 -13.30 -10.33
CA ALA A 293 3.18 -12.25 -11.27
C ALA A 293 4.14 -12.18 -12.46
N PRO A 294 3.64 -12.08 -13.69
CA PRO A 294 4.47 -11.77 -14.86
C PRO A 294 5.16 -10.42 -14.72
N LEU A 295 6.44 -10.35 -15.08
CA LEU A 295 7.20 -9.09 -15.10
C LEU A 295 6.60 -8.09 -16.11
N PRO A 296 6.55 -6.80 -15.77
CA PRO A 296 6.14 -5.75 -16.69
C PRO A 296 7.19 -5.54 -17.80
N SER A 297 6.75 -5.01 -18.95
CA SER A 297 7.59 -4.86 -20.14
C SER A 297 8.88 -4.08 -19.87
N HIS A 298 8.80 -2.95 -19.15
CA HIS A 298 9.98 -2.13 -18.84
C HIS A 298 11.03 -2.91 -18.03
N PHE A 299 10.60 -3.78 -17.11
CA PHE A 299 11.49 -4.60 -16.31
C PHE A 299 12.14 -5.71 -17.17
N LYS A 300 11.35 -6.36 -18.03
CA LYS A 300 11.87 -7.36 -18.98
C LYS A 300 12.90 -6.75 -19.93
N SER A 301 12.61 -5.59 -20.51
CA SER A 301 13.55 -4.91 -21.42
C SER A 301 14.85 -4.54 -20.72
N ALA A 302 14.81 -4.12 -19.46
CA ALA A 302 16.02 -3.85 -18.68
C ALA A 302 16.83 -5.12 -18.40
N LEU A 303 16.16 -6.22 -18.05
CA LEU A 303 16.83 -7.52 -17.82
C LEU A 303 17.45 -8.08 -19.10
N ASP A 304 16.76 -7.93 -20.23
CA ASP A 304 17.26 -8.36 -21.55
C ASP A 304 18.51 -7.57 -21.94
N TYR A 305 18.46 -6.25 -21.81
CA TYR A 305 19.62 -5.36 -22.04
C TYR A 305 20.82 -5.71 -21.13
N LEU A 306 20.56 -6.15 -19.90
CA LEU A 306 21.60 -6.55 -18.93
C LEU A 306 22.02 -8.02 -19.05
N GLU A 307 21.45 -8.78 -19.98
CA GLU A 307 21.66 -10.23 -20.17
C GLU A 307 21.31 -11.05 -18.91
N MET A 308 20.34 -10.56 -18.09
CA MET A 308 19.91 -11.19 -16.83
C MET A 308 18.52 -11.83 -16.92
N LEU A 309 17.90 -11.91 -18.07
CA LEU A 309 16.54 -12.41 -18.19
C LEU A 309 16.42 -13.90 -17.82
N SER A 310 17.45 -14.69 -18.12
CA SER A 310 17.54 -16.11 -17.73
C SER A 310 17.73 -16.34 -16.23
N ASP A 311 18.23 -15.32 -15.50
CA ASP A 311 18.49 -15.42 -14.07
C ASP A 311 17.24 -15.18 -13.22
N VAL A 312 16.14 -14.75 -13.84
CA VAL A 312 14.87 -14.49 -13.11
C VAL A 312 14.38 -15.78 -12.45
N PRO A 313 14.16 -15.78 -11.13
CA PRO A 313 13.74 -16.97 -10.41
C PRO A 313 12.42 -17.53 -10.95
N VAL A 314 12.36 -18.85 -11.11
CA VAL A 314 11.14 -19.56 -11.52
C VAL A 314 10.23 -19.88 -10.34
N SER A 315 10.80 -19.95 -9.13
CA SER A 315 10.13 -20.20 -7.85
C SER A 315 10.50 -19.14 -6.82
N LEU A 316 9.83 -19.15 -5.68
CA LEU A 316 10.14 -18.28 -4.55
C LEU A 316 11.58 -18.55 -4.09
N PRO A 317 12.47 -17.55 -4.10
CA PRO A 317 13.82 -17.69 -3.55
C PRO A 317 13.78 -18.08 -2.08
N ASP A 318 14.73 -18.91 -1.66
CA ASP A 318 14.91 -19.27 -0.26
C ASP A 318 15.59 -18.13 0.50
N PHE A 319 15.08 -17.82 1.68
CA PHE A 319 15.58 -16.80 2.60
C PHE A 319 15.80 -17.37 4.02
N GLU A 320 15.63 -18.68 4.23
CA GLU A 320 15.72 -19.31 5.55
C GLU A 320 17.17 -19.54 5.98
N ASP A 321 18.08 -19.62 5.01
CA ASP A 321 19.51 -19.84 5.20
C ASP A 321 20.35 -18.56 5.30
N ILE A 322 19.71 -17.36 5.46
CA ILE A 322 20.38 -16.05 5.48
C ILE A 322 20.41 -15.46 6.90
#